data_4f46bb038f108e376a3b34b774f8b53c
#
_entry.id   4f46bb038f108e376a3b34b774f8b53c
#
_cell.length_a   1.000
_cell.length_b   1.000
_cell.length_c   1.000
_cell.angle_alpha   90.00
_cell.angle_beta   90.00
_cell.angle_gamma   90.00
#
_symmetry.space_group_name_H-M   'P 1'
#
loop_
_entity.id
_entity.type
_entity.pdbx_description
1 polymer ?
#
loop_
_entity_poly.entity_id
_entity_poly.type
_entity_poly.pdbx_seq_one_letter_code
_entity_poly.pdbx_strand_id
1 'polypeptide(L)'
;ISDNTAGASDGGGGGVYVGEQCSFTMDGGTITGNTATKGNGGGIYIHFNAGNVSISNATITGNKASATGNTSYGHGGGIYSQRGVTVRNVTITGNNSTFAGGGIYGNGTIALTDATVTGNNQYDVYYGGKESSAPELTVSGSVKAGYYANNDWKLPILVSGALSEDSVIRVGVYEGIKPGYGKSLAIAEPAASGVTLSAENFKADAADSVTSLGEDGKVYLSLCEHEMDDTGYTCKKCHTQFDARIGESAYYQTLAKAFQNAWDGSTITLMRDVNLNGSCSASDTITLDLHGKTITSEDKFFNVNKN
;
A
#
# COMPACT_ATOMS: atom_id res chain seq x y z
N ILE A 1 8.28 -23.67 11.86
CA ILE A 1 9.63 -23.07 11.89
C ILE A 1 9.52 -21.77 12.66
N SER A 2 10.15 -21.68 13.84
CA SER A 2 9.96 -20.51 14.68
C SER A 2 11.24 -20.02 15.35
N ASP A 3 11.29 -18.71 15.59
CA ASP A 3 12.23 -18.01 16.46
C ASP A 3 13.72 -18.21 16.10
N ASN A 4 13.99 -18.49 14.82
CA ASN A 4 15.36 -18.60 14.31
C ASN A 4 15.91 -17.22 13.95
N THR A 5 17.24 -17.07 14.05
CA THR A 5 17.94 -15.83 13.69
C THR A 5 19.07 -16.14 12.73
N ALA A 6 19.03 -15.51 11.54
CA ALA A 6 20.11 -15.52 10.57
C ALA A 6 20.87 -14.18 10.63
N GLY A 7 22.19 -14.25 10.77
CA GLY A 7 23.08 -13.09 10.88
C GLY A 7 23.97 -12.85 9.67
N ALA A 8 23.86 -13.68 8.61
CA ALA A 8 24.69 -13.56 7.42
C ALA A 8 24.28 -12.37 6.56
N SER A 9 25.26 -11.63 6.03
CA SER A 9 25.07 -10.47 5.15
C SER A 9 24.74 -10.87 3.69
N ASP A 10 24.97 -12.12 3.31
CA ASP A 10 24.96 -12.57 1.92
C ASP A 10 23.65 -13.23 1.48
N GLY A 11 22.58 -13.02 2.22
CA GLY A 11 21.31 -13.64 1.88
C GLY A 11 20.25 -13.21 2.86
N GLY A 12 19.96 -13.99 3.80
CA GLY A 12 18.83 -13.82 4.70
C GLY A 12 18.16 -15.16 4.95
N GLY A 13 16.83 -15.14 5.01
CA GLY A 13 16.08 -16.34 5.35
C GLY A 13 16.23 -16.68 6.82
N GLY A 14 15.63 -15.84 7.69
CA GLY A 14 15.66 -16.08 9.13
C GLY A 14 15.15 -17.45 9.51
N GLY A 15 14.08 -17.90 8.83
CA GLY A 15 13.53 -19.27 9.00
C GLY A 15 13.94 -20.24 7.91
N VAL A 16 13.85 -19.82 6.63
CA VAL A 16 14.10 -20.66 5.46
C VAL A 16 14.93 -19.90 4.42
N TYR A 17 15.97 -20.54 3.92
CA TYR A 17 16.74 -20.08 2.76
C TYR A 17 16.61 -21.07 1.62
N VAL A 18 16.02 -20.65 0.49
CA VAL A 18 15.92 -21.46 -0.73
C VAL A 18 17.05 -21.05 -1.66
N GLY A 19 18.06 -21.87 -1.77
CA GLY A 19 19.27 -21.64 -2.55
C GLY A 19 19.11 -21.88 -4.05
N GLU A 20 20.24 -21.76 -4.77
CA GLU A 20 20.32 -21.99 -6.21
C GLU A 20 19.87 -23.39 -6.58
N GLN A 21 19.08 -23.50 -7.67
CA GLN A 21 18.56 -24.75 -8.22
C GLN A 21 17.71 -25.57 -7.26
N CYS A 22 17.42 -25.04 -6.07
CA CYS A 22 16.56 -25.70 -5.07
C CYS A 22 15.11 -25.30 -5.28
N SER A 23 14.22 -26.27 -5.29
CA SER A 23 12.77 -26.03 -5.19
C SER A 23 12.32 -26.14 -3.75
N PHE A 24 11.29 -25.39 -3.38
CA PHE A 24 10.71 -25.45 -2.05
C PHE A 24 9.19 -25.56 -2.14
N THR A 25 8.66 -26.55 -1.49
CA THR A 25 7.20 -26.72 -1.36
C THR A 25 6.85 -26.80 0.10
N MET A 26 5.92 -25.94 0.53
CA MET A 26 5.32 -25.96 1.86
C MET A 26 3.82 -26.17 1.70
N ASP A 27 3.29 -27.20 2.30
CA ASP A 27 1.86 -27.46 2.37
C ASP A 27 1.43 -27.62 3.82
N GLY A 28 0.90 -26.54 4.36
CA GLY A 28 0.54 -26.44 5.77
C GLY A 28 1.65 -25.95 6.69
N GLY A 29 1.28 -25.67 7.92
CA GLY A 29 2.19 -25.27 9.00
C GLY A 29 2.42 -23.76 9.12
N THR A 30 3.39 -23.39 9.96
CA THR A 30 3.64 -22.00 10.34
C THR A 30 5.12 -21.65 10.29
N ILE A 31 5.43 -20.45 9.78
CA ILE A 31 6.75 -19.81 9.86
C ILE A 31 6.56 -18.51 10.65
N THR A 32 7.13 -18.44 11.86
CA THR A 32 6.83 -17.36 12.79
C THR A 32 8.05 -16.90 13.60
N GLY A 33 8.11 -15.61 13.92
CA GLY A 33 9.12 -15.05 14.83
C GLY A 33 10.57 -15.12 14.33
N ASN A 34 10.80 -15.50 13.06
CA ASN A 34 12.14 -15.62 12.53
C ASN A 34 12.71 -14.26 12.13
N THR A 35 14.02 -14.08 12.27
CA THR A 35 14.70 -12.82 12.03
C THR A 35 15.93 -12.97 11.13
N ALA A 36 15.97 -12.18 10.06
CA ALA A 36 17.20 -11.91 9.31
C ALA A 36 17.77 -10.56 9.75
N THR A 37 18.90 -10.57 10.49
CA THR A 37 19.42 -9.36 11.13
C THR A 37 20.28 -8.48 10.22
N LYS A 38 20.78 -9.01 9.11
CA LYS A 38 21.61 -8.31 8.12
C LYS A 38 21.24 -8.63 6.69
N GLY A 39 20.05 -9.18 6.46
CA GLY A 39 19.62 -9.68 5.17
C GLY A 39 18.16 -9.43 4.88
N ASN A 40 17.67 -10.11 3.88
CA ASN A 40 16.28 -10.10 3.41
C ASN A 40 15.56 -11.38 3.81
N GLY A 41 14.22 -11.39 3.74
CA GLY A 41 13.43 -12.58 4.02
C GLY A 41 13.48 -13.01 5.49
N GLY A 42 12.82 -12.25 6.37
CA GLY A 42 12.76 -12.60 7.79
C GLY A 42 12.24 -14.01 8.02
N GLY A 43 11.16 -14.38 7.35
CA GLY A 43 10.64 -15.76 7.32
C GLY A 43 11.34 -16.61 6.26
N ILE A 44 11.21 -16.21 4.99
CA ILE A 44 11.70 -16.98 3.82
C ILE A 44 12.50 -16.07 2.90
N TYR A 45 13.68 -16.53 2.47
CA TYR A 45 14.47 -15.98 1.39
C TYR A 45 14.50 -16.93 0.19
N ILE A 46 14.22 -16.41 -1.01
CA ILE A 46 14.23 -17.18 -2.26
C ILE A 46 15.26 -16.56 -3.20
N HIS A 47 16.31 -17.34 -3.52
CA HIS A 47 17.40 -16.92 -4.38
C HIS A 47 16.97 -16.75 -5.84
N PHE A 48 17.63 -15.87 -6.63
CA PHE A 48 17.27 -15.58 -8.03
C PHE A 48 17.39 -16.79 -8.96
N ASN A 49 18.28 -17.77 -8.67
CA ASN A 49 18.42 -19.04 -9.36
C ASN A 49 17.68 -20.20 -8.67
N ALA A 50 16.80 -19.92 -7.73
CA ALA A 50 15.98 -20.99 -7.14
C ALA A 50 15.10 -21.64 -8.20
N GLY A 51 14.72 -22.88 -7.97
CA GLY A 51 13.70 -23.58 -8.73
C GLY A 51 12.29 -23.08 -8.37
N ASN A 52 11.30 -23.93 -8.51
CA ASN A 52 9.92 -23.57 -8.18
C ASN A 52 9.72 -23.44 -6.67
N VAL A 53 9.05 -22.37 -6.25
CA VAL A 53 8.67 -22.17 -4.85
C VAL A 53 7.15 -22.04 -4.75
N SER A 54 6.55 -22.91 -3.98
CA SER A 54 5.11 -22.96 -3.75
C SER A 54 4.82 -23.11 -2.26
N ILE A 55 3.93 -22.26 -1.75
CA ILE A 55 3.50 -22.24 -0.37
C ILE A 55 1.98 -22.32 -0.35
N SER A 56 1.44 -23.31 0.33
CA SER A 56 0.00 -23.53 0.44
C SER A 56 -0.44 -23.86 1.86
N ASN A 57 -1.69 -23.52 2.19
CA ASN A 57 -2.34 -23.90 3.46
C ASN A 57 -1.53 -23.50 4.72
N ALA A 58 -0.84 -22.37 4.70
CA ALA A 58 0.17 -22.00 5.67
C ALA A 58 -0.06 -20.64 6.31
N THR A 59 0.66 -20.38 7.41
CA THR A 59 0.70 -19.07 8.07
C THR A 59 2.14 -18.58 8.16
N ILE A 60 2.39 -17.31 7.77
CA ILE A 60 3.69 -16.64 7.87
C ILE A 60 3.49 -15.37 8.66
N THR A 61 3.97 -15.32 9.91
CA THR A 61 3.62 -14.22 10.81
C THR A 61 4.77 -13.82 11.75
N GLY A 62 4.83 -12.53 12.11
CA GLY A 62 5.79 -12.04 13.11
C GLY A 62 7.26 -12.16 12.71
N ASN A 63 7.57 -12.41 11.44
CA ASN A 63 8.95 -12.52 10.97
C ASN A 63 9.53 -11.12 10.69
N LYS A 64 10.85 -10.99 10.79
CA LYS A 64 11.53 -9.70 10.68
C LYS A 64 12.75 -9.74 9.77
N ALA A 65 12.78 -8.88 8.77
CA ALA A 65 13.97 -8.56 7.99
C ALA A 65 14.52 -7.20 8.43
N SER A 66 15.76 -7.17 8.93
CA SER A 66 16.39 -5.94 9.43
C SER A 66 17.71 -5.70 8.73
N ALA A 67 18.00 -4.43 8.47
CA ALA A 67 19.32 -3.98 8.06
C ALA A 67 19.61 -2.62 8.67
N THR A 68 20.85 -2.41 9.06
CA THR A 68 21.33 -1.12 9.54
C THR A 68 22.35 -0.57 8.55
N GLY A 69 22.08 0.62 8.02
CA GLY A 69 23.04 1.37 7.18
C GLY A 69 23.16 0.91 5.72
N ASN A 70 22.41 -0.09 5.26
CA ASN A 70 22.42 -0.53 3.86
C ASN A 70 21.01 -0.79 3.36
N THR A 71 20.56 0.03 2.41
CA THR A 71 19.21 -0.03 1.82
C THR A 71 18.99 -1.22 0.86
N SER A 72 20.03 -2.00 0.57
CA SER A 72 19.92 -3.21 -0.26
C SER A 72 19.40 -4.42 0.51
N TYR A 73 19.28 -4.31 1.84
CA TYR A 73 18.83 -5.38 2.73
C TYR A 73 17.64 -4.92 3.59
N GLY A 74 17.06 -5.85 4.33
CA GLY A 74 15.92 -5.58 5.20
C GLY A 74 14.58 -5.51 4.45
N HIS A 75 14.46 -6.18 3.31
CA HIS A 75 13.24 -6.35 2.54
C HIS A 75 12.59 -7.70 2.80
N GLY A 76 11.26 -7.78 2.62
CA GLY A 76 10.52 -9.03 2.74
C GLY A 76 10.52 -9.56 4.18
N GLY A 77 9.77 -8.92 5.08
CA GLY A 77 9.68 -9.38 6.47
C GLY A 77 9.19 -10.82 6.57
N GLY A 78 8.12 -11.15 5.86
CA GLY A 78 7.63 -12.53 5.69
C GLY A 78 8.42 -13.29 4.62
N ILE A 79 8.34 -12.81 3.38
CA ILE A 79 8.96 -13.44 2.20
C ILE A 79 9.75 -12.42 1.41
N TYR A 80 10.98 -12.74 1.08
CA TYR A 80 11.78 -12.07 0.06
C TYR A 80 12.03 -13.01 -1.09
N SER A 81 11.59 -12.65 -2.30
CA SER A 81 11.76 -13.49 -3.48
C SER A 81 12.47 -12.73 -4.59
N GLN A 82 13.65 -13.20 -4.97
CA GLN A 82 14.35 -12.72 -6.18
C GLN A 82 13.89 -13.43 -7.46
N ARG A 83 13.16 -14.52 -7.32
CA ARG A 83 12.57 -15.31 -8.41
C ARG A 83 11.06 -15.13 -8.45
N GLY A 84 10.31 -16.17 -8.55
CA GLY A 84 8.85 -16.18 -8.42
C GLY A 84 8.42 -16.95 -7.17
N VAL A 85 7.25 -16.65 -6.66
CA VAL A 85 6.62 -17.37 -5.56
C VAL A 85 5.12 -17.53 -5.82
N THR A 86 4.63 -18.76 -5.67
CA THR A 86 3.21 -19.06 -5.70
C THR A 86 2.70 -19.25 -4.28
N VAL A 87 1.68 -18.51 -3.92
CA VAL A 87 1.07 -18.47 -2.59
C VAL A 87 -0.42 -18.79 -2.71
N ARG A 88 -0.87 -19.87 -2.09
CA ARG A 88 -2.25 -20.30 -2.18
C ARG A 88 -2.82 -20.67 -0.81
N ASN A 89 -3.98 -20.12 -0.45
CA ASN A 89 -4.63 -20.33 0.84
C ASN A 89 -3.66 -20.08 2.02
N VAL A 90 -3.00 -18.93 2.01
CA VAL A 90 -1.96 -18.56 2.98
C VAL A 90 -2.33 -17.23 3.64
N THR A 91 -2.06 -17.15 4.94
CA THR A 91 -2.13 -15.92 5.71
C THR A 91 -0.73 -15.40 6.00
N ILE A 92 -0.42 -14.17 5.57
CA ILE A 92 0.84 -13.46 5.79
C ILE A 92 0.53 -12.17 6.52
N THR A 93 0.86 -12.10 7.82
CA THR A 93 0.45 -10.97 8.65
C THR A 93 1.46 -10.66 9.76
N GLY A 94 1.50 -9.40 10.22
CA GLY A 94 2.36 -9.00 11.33
C GLY A 94 3.87 -9.12 11.07
N ASN A 95 4.28 -9.27 9.81
CA ASN A 95 5.70 -9.33 9.47
C ASN A 95 6.27 -7.92 9.32
N ASN A 96 7.56 -7.78 9.56
CA ASN A 96 8.24 -6.49 9.64
C ASN A 96 9.48 -6.45 8.74
N SER A 97 9.59 -5.43 7.91
CA SER A 97 10.78 -5.13 7.11
C SER A 97 11.30 -3.73 7.44
N THR A 98 12.61 -3.51 7.32
CA THR A 98 13.19 -2.18 7.51
C THR A 98 12.84 -1.24 6.33
N PHE A 99 12.74 -1.77 5.11
CA PHE A 99 12.57 -0.93 3.92
C PHE A 99 11.26 -1.20 3.18
N ALA A 100 11.03 -2.38 2.61
CA ALA A 100 9.84 -2.62 1.82
C ALA A 100 9.36 -4.07 1.86
N GLY A 101 8.04 -4.26 1.60
CA GLY A 101 7.43 -5.57 1.55
C GLY A 101 7.44 -6.27 2.89
N GLY A 102 6.84 -5.67 3.91
CA GLY A 102 6.75 -6.31 5.23
C GLY A 102 6.16 -7.71 5.14
N GLY A 103 5.14 -7.91 4.32
CA GLY A 103 4.62 -9.24 4.00
C GLY A 103 5.48 -9.96 2.95
N ILE A 104 5.44 -9.46 1.72
CA ILE A 104 6.16 -10.02 0.57
C ILE A 104 6.91 -8.93 -0.17
N TYR A 105 8.19 -9.15 -0.44
CA TYR A 105 8.98 -8.41 -1.40
C TYR A 105 9.38 -9.33 -2.55
N GLY A 106 9.03 -9.01 -3.79
CA GLY A 106 9.35 -9.82 -4.96
C GLY A 106 10.05 -9.07 -6.08
N ASN A 107 11.04 -9.69 -6.70
CA ASN A 107 11.69 -9.25 -7.95
C ASN A 107 11.27 -10.09 -9.17
N GLY A 108 10.51 -11.15 -8.96
CA GLY A 108 9.88 -11.98 -9.98
C GLY A 108 8.40 -12.15 -9.69
N THR A 109 7.72 -13.01 -10.41
CA THR A 109 6.28 -13.24 -10.30
C THR A 109 5.83 -13.52 -8.87
N ILE A 110 4.85 -12.77 -8.38
CA ILE A 110 4.13 -13.06 -7.15
C ILE A 110 2.73 -13.51 -7.54
N ALA A 111 2.40 -14.77 -7.33
CA ALA A 111 1.06 -15.30 -7.62
C ALA A 111 0.30 -15.55 -6.30
N LEU A 112 -0.81 -14.83 -6.10
CA LEU A 112 -1.67 -14.95 -4.93
C LEU A 112 -3.01 -15.58 -5.33
N THR A 113 -3.33 -16.70 -4.72
CA THR A 113 -4.63 -17.37 -4.88
C THR A 113 -5.21 -17.66 -3.50
N ASP A 114 -6.42 -17.20 -3.22
CA ASP A 114 -7.07 -17.41 -1.92
C ASP A 114 -6.16 -16.98 -0.75
N ALA A 115 -5.52 -15.82 -0.84
CA ALA A 115 -4.47 -15.41 0.06
C ALA A 115 -4.81 -14.11 0.81
N THR A 116 -4.42 -14.07 2.09
CA THR A 116 -4.53 -12.88 2.93
C THR A 116 -3.13 -12.36 3.27
N VAL A 117 -2.77 -11.20 2.74
CA VAL A 117 -1.49 -10.53 2.99
C VAL A 117 -1.80 -9.13 3.52
N THR A 118 -1.92 -9.00 4.83
CA THR A 118 -2.41 -7.78 5.48
C THR A 118 -1.74 -7.52 6.83
N GLY A 119 -1.72 -6.26 7.26
CA GLY A 119 -1.20 -5.89 8.58
C GLY A 119 0.31 -6.09 8.73
N ASN A 120 1.03 -6.06 7.62
CA ASN A 120 2.49 -6.05 7.62
C ASN A 120 2.97 -4.60 7.52
N ASN A 121 4.15 -4.27 8.07
CA ASN A 121 4.69 -2.93 7.93
C ASN A 121 5.35 -2.72 6.56
N GLN A 122 5.61 -1.48 6.17
CA GLN A 122 6.32 -1.14 4.93
C GLN A 122 5.74 -1.86 3.70
N TYR A 123 4.40 -1.77 3.56
CA TYR A 123 3.57 -2.42 2.55
C TYR A 123 3.42 -3.94 2.71
N ASP A 124 2.22 -4.43 2.48
CA ASP A 124 1.92 -5.86 2.57
C ASP A 124 2.59 -6.63 1.41
N VAL A 125 2.45 -6.13 0.19
CA VAL A 125 3.11 -6.64 -1.00
C VAL A 125 3.83 -5.50 -1.72
N TYR A 126 5.11 -5.68 -1.99
CA TYR A 126 5.94 -4.75 -2.74
C TYR A 126 6.67 -5.47 -3.88
N TYR A 127 6.49 -4.99 -5.10
CA TYR A 127 7.22 -5.52 -6.25
C TYR A 127 8.45 -4.66 -6.52
N GLY A 128 9.64 -5.25 -6.35
CA GLY A 128 10.95 -4.60 -6.54
C GLY A 128 11.60 -4.84 -7.90
N GLY A 129 10.95 -5.58 -8.81
CA GLY A 129 11.48 -5.96 -10.12
C GLY A 129 11.97 -4.80 -10.97
N LYS A 130 12.74 -5.10 -12.00
CA LYS A 130 13.34 -4.11 -12.92
C LYS A 130 12.33 -3.71 -14.01
N GLU A 131 12.50 -2.51 -14.56
CA GLU A 131 11.65 -1.92 -15.62
C GLU A 131 11.50 -2.80 -16.87
N SER A 132 12.49 -3.69 -17.16
CA SER A 132 12.45 -4.60 -18.29
C SER A 132 11.60 -5.86 -18.08
N SER A 133 11.10 -6.10 -16.87
CA SER A 133 10.21 -7.21 -16.56
C SER A 133 8.76 -6.72 -16.50
N ALA A 134 7.84 -7.41 -17.18
CA ALA A 134 6.42 -7.10 -17.10
C ALA A 134 5.95 -7.14 -15.63
N PRO A 135 4.91 -6.36 -15.26
CA PRO A 135 4.34 -6.44 -13.93
C PRO A 135 3.83 -7.86 -13.70
N GLU A 136 4.23 -8.45 -12.59
CA GLU A 136 4.01 -9.87 -12.37
C GLU A 136 3.35 -10.16 -11.01
N LEU A 137 2.55 -9.26 -10.50
CA LEU A 137 1.59 -9.61 -9.46
C LEU A 137 0.34 -10.18 -10.11
N THR A 138 0.10 -11.45 -9.91
CA THR A 138 -1.13 -12.11 -10.35
C THR A 138 -2.00 -12.47 -9.16
N VAL A 139 -3.32 -12.33 -9.34
CA VAL A 139 -4.30 -12.58 -8.28
C VAL A 139 -5.48 -13.40 -8.79
N SER A 140 -6.05 -14.28 -7.94
CA SER A 140 -7.29 -15.02 -8.21
C SER A 140 -7.92 -15.54 -6.92
N GLY A 141 -9.22 -15.85 -6.95
CA GLY A 141 -9.96 -16.35 -5.79
C GLY A 141 -10.20 -15.28 -4.73
N SER A 142 -10.19 -15.64 -3.44
CA SER A 142 -10.35 -14.71 -2.33
C SER A 142 -9.00 -14.10 -1.95
N VAL A 143 -8.77 -12.82 -2.35
CA VAL A 143 -7.52 -12.13 -2.05
C VAL A 143 -7.76 -10.87 -1.22
N LYS A 144 -7.05 -10.76 -0.09
CA LYS A 144 -6.98 -9.55 0.73
C LYS A 144 -5.53 -9.12 0.83
N ALA A 145 -5.18 -8.00 0.20
CA ALA A 145 -3.79 -7.55 0.14
C ALA A 145 -3.68 -6.03 0.00
N GLY A 146 -2.60 -5.45 0.53
CA GLY A 146 -2.17 -4.10 0.23
C GLY A 146 -0.97 -4.14 -0.71
N TYR A 147 -1.12 -3.65 -1.94
CA TYR A 147 -0.08 -3.57 -2.94
C TYR A 147 0.39 -2.13 -3.13
N TYR A 148 1.70 -1.93 -3.24
CA TYR A 148 2.26 -0.62 -3.51
C TYR A 148 3.13 -0.63 -4.76
N ALA A 149 2.77 0.26 -5.72
CA ALA A 149 3.51 0.49 -6.94
C ALA A 149 4.28 1.82 -6.86
N ASN A 150 5.60 1.77 -6.91
CA ASN A 150 6.43 2.98 -6.90
C ASN A 150 6.76 3.49 -8.33
N ASN A 151 6.32 2.79 -9.36
CA ASN A 151 6.41 3.15 -10.78
C ASN A 151 5.19 2.60 -11.52
N ASP A 152 4.82 3.22 -12.64
CA ASP A 152 3.69 2.83 -13.49
C ASP A 152 3.89 1.46 -14.15
N TRP A 153 5.11 1.08 -14.52
CA TRP A 153 5.40 -0.22 -15.12
C TRP A 153 5.21 -1.42 -14.16
N LYS A 154 4.97 -1.16 -12.87
CA LYS A 154 4.57 -2.19 -11.88
C LYS A 154 3.07 -2.45 -11.86
N LEU A 155 2.34 -1.77 -12.70
CA LEU A 155 0.92 -1.90 -12.94
C LEU A 155 0.69 -2.28 -14.42
N PRO A 156 -0.44 -2.88 -14.74
CA PRO A 156 -1.53 -3.30 -13.86
C PRO A 156 -1.27 -4.62 -13.14
N ILE A 157 -2.03 -4.86 -12.06
CA ILE A 157 -2.14 -6.19 -11.42
C ILE A 157 -2.87 -7.11 -12.39
N LEU A 158 -2.35 -8.31 -12.62
CA LEU A 158 -2.97 -9.28 -13.52
C LEU A 158 -3.97 -10.17 -12.77
N VAL A 159 -5.22 -10.14 -13.17
CA VAL A 159 -6.24 -11.02 -12.59
C VAL A 159 -6.33 -12.29 -13.42
N SER A 160 -5.80 -13.39 -12.89
CA SER A 160 -5.65 -14.66 -13.60
C SER A 160 -6.86 -15.60 -13.48
N GLY A 161 -7.82 -15.28 -12.63
CA GLY A 161 -9.07 -16.00 -12.44
C GLY A 161 -10.08 -15.13 -11.69
N ALA A 162 -11.31 -15.58 -11.59
CA ALA A 162 -12.36 -14.83 -10.90
C ALA A 162 -11.95 -14.47 -9.48
N LEU A 163 -12.17 -13.21 -9.10
CA LEU A 163 -12.06 -12.78 -7.71
C LEU A 163 -13.38 -12.99 -7.00
N SER A 164 -13.34 -13.41 -5.74
CA SER A 164 -14.54 -13.50 -4.92
C SER A 164 -15.03 -12.11 -4.49
N GLU A 165 -16.31 -12.00 -4.14
CA GLU A 165 -16.93 -10.74 -3.72
C GLU A 165 -16.26 -10.14 -2.44
N ASP A 166 -15.69 -10.99 -1.60
CA ASP A 166 -15.00 -10.58 -0.37
C ASP A 166 -13.53 -10.18 -0.58
N SER A 167 -13.03 -10.24 -1.82
CA SER A 167 -11.67 -9.82 -2.15
C SER A 167 -11.54 -8.31 -2.00
N VAL A 168 -10.45 -7.90 -1.34
CA VAL A 168 -10.09 -6.49 -1.15
C VAL A 168 -8.61 -6.30 -1.44
N ILE A 169 -8.30 -5.71 -2.58
CA ILE A 169 -6.93 -5.38 -2.99
C ILE A 169 -6.78 -3.85 -2.89
N ARG A 170 -6.08 -3.38 -1.87
CA ARG A 170 -5.75 -1.97 -1.75
C ARG A 170 -4.54 -1.65 -2.61
N VAL A 171 -4.65 -0.61 -3.42
CA VAL A 171 -3.57 -0.20 -4.33
C VAL A 171 -3.09 1.19 -3.96
N GLY A 172 -1.87 1.25 -3.45
CA GLY A 172 -1.12 2.47 -3.24
C GLY A 172 -0.18 2.73 -4.41
N VAL A 173 -0.05 3.98 -4.81
CA VAL A 173 0.86 4.40 -5.86
C VAL A 173 1.75 5.54 -5.38
N TYR A 174 2.99 5.57 -5.86
CA TYR A 174 3.90 6.67 -5.58
C TYR A 174 3.35 7.99 -6.13
N GLU A 175 3.56 9.10 -5.42
CA GLU A 175 3.01 10.41 -5.76
C GLU A 175 3.34 10.85 -7.19
N GLY A 176 4.55 10.50 -7.68
CA GLY A 176 4.99 10.84 -9.04
C GLY A 176 4.25 10.13 -10.17
N ILE A 177 3.50 9.07 -9.89
CA ILE A 177 2.67 8.33 -10.87
C ILE A 177 1.18 8.40 -10.56
N LYS A 178 0.80 9.08 -9.49
CA LYS A 178 -0.59 9.32 -9.14
C LYS A 178 -1.27 10.11 -10.27
N PRO A 179 -2.44 9.68 -10.76
CA PRO A 179 -3.11 10.39 -11.84
C PRO A 179 -3.51 11.80 -11.40
N GLY A 180 -3.32 12.78 -12.27
CA GLY A 180 -3.87 14.13 -12.09
C GLY A 180 -5.37 14.18 -12.35
N TYR A 181 -6.00 15.35 -12.10
CA TYR A 181 -7.43 15.56 -12.39
C TYR A 181 -7.76 15.26 -13.86
N GLY A 182 -8.86 14.56 -14.09
CA GLY A 182 -9.32 14.15 -15.42
C GLY A 182 -8.46 13.07 -16.08
N LYS A 183 -7.50 12.49 -15.36
CA LYS A 183 -6.67 11.37 -15.81
C LYS A 183 -6.93 10.13 -14.97
N SER A 184 -6.68 8.97 -15.56
CA SER A 184 -6.77 7.68 -14.88
C SER A 184 -5.52 6.84 -15.13
N LEU A 185 -5.23 5.95 -14.18
CA LEU A 185 -4.13 4.99 -14.23
C LEU A 185 -4.71 3.58 -14.15
N ALA A 186 -4.44 2.73 -15.13
CA ALA A 186 -4.86 1.33 -15.08
C ALA A 186 -4.13 0.61 -13.94
N ILE A 187 -4.86 0.05 -12.98
CA ILE A 187 -4.31 -0.63 -11.80
C ILE A 187 -4.53 -2.13 -11.82
N ALA A 188 -5.51 -2.62 -12.57
CA ALA A 188 -5.72 -4.05 -12.76
C ALA A 188 -6.29 -4.36 -14.14
N GLU A 189 -5.91 -5.52 -14.70
CA GLU A 189 -6.44 -6.02 -15.96
C GLU A 189 -6.62 -7.55 -15.94
N PRO A 190 -7.54 -8.09 -16.79
CA PRO A 190 -7.67 -9.54 -16.95
C PRO A 190 -6.41 -10.12 -17.60
N ALA A 191 -5.85 -11.18 -17.01
CA ALA A 191 -4.69 -11.89 -17.59
C ALA A 191 -5.07 -12.78 -18.76
N ALA A 192 -6.35 -13.10 -18.93
CA ALA A 192 -6.86 -13.96 -20.01
C ALA A 192 -8.31 -13.57 -20.40
N SER A 193 -8.72 -13.99 -21.59
CA SER A 193 -10.10 -13.85 -22.03
C SER A 193 -11.06 -14.62 -21.09
N GLY A 194 -12.22 -14.03 -20.82
CA GLY A 194 -13.25 -14.62 -19.95
C GLY A 194 -13.09 -14.31 -18.46
N VAL A 195 -12.01 -13.65 -18.05
CA VAL A 195 -11.89 -13.09 -16.70
C VAL A 195 -12.56 -11.70 -16.68
N THR A 196 -13.51 -11.51 -15.78
CA THR A 196 -14.18 -10.24 -15.57
C THR A 196 -13.76 -9.63 -14.23
N LEU A 197 -13.55 -8.31 -14.21
CA LEU A 197 -13.18 -7.57 -13.03
C LEU A 197 -14.37 -6.77 -12.47
N SER A 198 -14.35 -6.55 -11.15
CA SER A 198 -15.18 -5.56 -10.48
C SER A 198 -14.31 -4.51 -9.82
N ALA A 199 -14.64 -3.25 -9.97
CA ALA A 199 -13.95 -2.17 -9.25
C ALA A 199 -14.11 -2.32 -7.72
N GLU A 200 -15.14 -2.99 -7.24
CA GLU A 200 -15.39 -3.23 -5.82
C GLU A 200 -14.28 -4.04 -5.13
N ASN A 201 -13.58 -4.90 -5.89
CA ASN A 201 -12.46 -5.67 -5.38
C ASN A 201 -11.18 -4.84 -5.20
N PHE A 202 -11.12 -3.63 -5.76
CA PHE A 202 -9.96 -2.77 -5.71
C PHE A 202 -10.28 -1.49 -4.95
N LYS A 203 -9.41 -1.12 -4.02
CA LYS A 203 -9.57 0.10 -3.22
C LYS A 203 -8.34 0.96 -3.35
N ALA A 204 -8.53 2.25 -3.59
CA ALA A 204 -7.44 3.20 -3.53
C ALA A 204 -6.91 3.29 -2.09
N ASP A 205 -5.59 3.29 -1.92
CA ASP A 205 -4.97 3.52 -0.61
C ASP A 205 -4.98 5.01 -0.25
N ALA A 206 -4.91 5.88 -1.25
CA ALA A 206 -5.04 7.32 -1.07
C ALA A 206 -6.52 7.72 -0.94
N ALA A 207 -6.84 8.45 0.12
CA ALA A 207 -8.21 8.82 0.47
C ALA A 207 -8.89 9.78 -0.54
N ASP A 208 -8.10 10.49 -1.36
CA ASP A 208 -8.58 11.39 -2.41
C ASP A 208 -8.71 10.70 -3.78
N SER A 209 -8.64 9.38 -3.82
CA SER A 209 -8.69 8.59 -5.04
C SER A 209 -9.85 7.60 -5.01
N VAL A 210 -10.33 7.26 -6.20
CA VAL A 210 -11.41 6.29 -6.43
C VAL A 210 -11.01 5.28 -7.48
N THR A 211 -11.63 4.11 -7.44
CA THR A 211 -11.48 3.07 -8.46
C THR A 211 -12.73 2.99 -9.32
N SER A 212 -12.57 2.71 -10.61
CA SER A 212 -13.67 2.52 -11.55
C SER A 212 -13.35 1.42 -12.57
N LEU A 213 -14.37 0.75 -13.08
CA LEU A 213 -14.24 -0.21 -14.18
C LEU A 213 -14.37 0.54 -15.51
N GLY A 214 -13.38 0.39 -16.39
CA GLY A 214 -13.41 0.93 -17.74
C GLY A 214 -14.18 0.04 -18.72
N GLU A 215 -14.57 0.60 -19.87
CA GLU A 215 -15.23 -0.13 -20.95
C GLU A 215 -14.33 -1.23 -21.56
N ASP A 216 -13.04 -1.11 -21.42
CA ASP A 216 -12.03 -2.09 -21.82
C ASP A 216 -11.84 -3.25 -20.82
N GLY A 217 -12.65 -3.27 -19.75
CA GLY A 217 -12.62 -4.30 -18.72
C GLY A 217 -11.50 -4.18 -17.69
N LYS A 218 -10.72 -3.10 -17.73
CA LYS A 218 -9.68 -2.81 -16.75
C LYS A 218 -10.21 -1.99 -15.57
N VAL A 219 -9.57 -2.10 -14.43
CA VAL A 219 -9.84 -1.23 -13.28
C VAL A 219 -8.85 -0.07 -13.26
N TYR A 220 -9.38 1.12 -13.10
CA TYR A 220 -8.64 2.37 -13.11
C TYR A 220 -8.68 3.06 -11.75
N LEU A 221 -7.57 3.70 -11.40
CA LEU A 221 -7.43 4.66 -10.30
C LEU A 221 -7.53 6.08 -10.86
N SER A 222 -8.32 6.93 -10.23
CA SER A 222 -8.46 8.35 -10.58
C SER A 222 -8.47 9.20 -9.33
N LEU A 223 -8.13 10.48 -9.44
CA LEU A 223 -8.44 11.44 -8.37
C LEU A 223 -9.96 11.59 -8.26
N CYS A 224 -10.43 11.70 -7.03
CA CYS A 224 -11.84 11.92 -6.75
C CYS A 224 -12.21 13.37 -7.04
N GLU A 225 -13.17 13.58 -7.92
CA GLU A 225 -13.88 14.85 -8.03
C GLU A 225 -14.90 14.89 -6.91
N HIS A 226 -14.56 15.55 -5.80
CA HIS A 226 -15.33 15.51 -4.58
C HIS A 226 -16.72 16.10 -4.75
N GLU A 227 -17.74 15.34 -4.39
CA GLU A 227 -19.13 15.75 -4.28
C GLU A 227 -19.56 15.55 -2.84
N MET A 228 -19.86 16.63 -2.13
CA MET A 228 -20.21 16.56 -0.72
C MET A 228 -21.61 15.96 -0.50
N ASP A 229 -21.75 15.19 0.57
CA ASP A 229 -23.03 14.71 1.05
C ASP A 229 -23.81 15.81 1.79
N ASP A 230 -24.93 15.44 2.39
CA ASP A 230 -25.80 16.38 3.11
C ASP A 230 -25.12 16.94 4.38
N THR A 231 -24.04 16.34 4.87
CA THR A 231 -23.24 16.89 5.99
C THR A 231 -22.38 18.07 5.54
N GLY A 232 -22.10 18.18 4.22
CA GLY A 232 -21.29 19.24 3.61
C GLY A 232 -19.79 19.06 3.80
N TYR A 233 -19.34 17.99 4.45
CA TYR A 233 -17.90 17.73 4.70
C TYR A 233 -17.45 16.30 4.39
N THR A 234 -18.35 15.41 4.00
CA THR A 234 -18.03 14.03 3.59
C THR A 234 -18.28 13.87 2.08
N CYS A 235 -17.32 13.35 1.36
CA CYS A 235 -17.50 13.07 -0.06
C CYS A 235 -18.37 11.83 -0.29
N LYS A 236 -19.41 11.94 -1.12
CA LYS A 236 -20.28 10.82 -1.51
C LYS A 236 -19.54 9.70 -2.25
N LYS A 237 -18.49 10.06 -3.01
CA LYS A 237 -17.75 9.12 -3.88
C LYS A 237 -16.64 8.38 -3.17
N CYS A 238 -15.75 9.11 -2.47
CA CYS A 238 -14.59 8.50 -1.78
C CYS A 238 -14.78 8.35 -0.27
N HIS A 239 -15.90 8.81 0.28
CA HIS A 239 -16.25 8.79 1.71
C HIS A 239 -15.25 9.49 2.63
N THR A 240 -14.34 10.27 2.06
CA THR A 240 -13.36 11.05 2.82
C THR A 240 -14.04 12.23 3.50
N GLN A 241 -13.70 12.46 4.76
CA GLN A 241 -14.11 13.65 5.51
C GLN A 241 -13.05 14.73 5.43
N PHE A 242 -13.49 15.99 5.34
CA PHE A 242 -12.63 17.14 5.23
C PHE A 242 -12.87 18.13 6.38
N ASP A 243 -11.77 18.62 6.97
CA ASP A 243 -11.81 19.64 8.01
C ASP A 243 -12.01 21.03 7.40
N ALA A 244 -11.37 21.28 6.27
CA ALA A 244 -11.31 22.61 5.67
C ALA A 244 -11.23 22.58 4.14
N ARG A 245 -11.55 23.72 3.52
CA ARG A 245 -11.31 23.99 2.09
C ARG A 245 -10.64 25.34 1.90
N ILE A 246 -9.91 25.48 0.78
CA ILE A 246 -9.42 26.75 0.28
C ILE A 246 -10.11 27.01 -1.07
N GLY A 247 -10.80 28.16 -1.18
CA GLY A 247 -11.66 28.41 -2.34
C GLY A 247 -12.82 27.40 -2.42
N GLU A 248 -13.21 27.03 -3.66
CA GLU A 248 -14.39 26.18 -3.90
C GLU A 248 -14.06 24.70 -4.11
N SER A 249 -12.81 24.35 -4.41
CA SER A 249 -12.45 23.01 -4.90
C SER A 249 -11.26 22.35 -4.20
N ALA A 250 -10.48 23.07 -3.42
CA ALA A 250 -9.33 22.51 -2.72
C ALA A 250 -9.73 22.07 -1.30
N TYR A 251 -9.97 20.78 -1.13
CA TYR A 251 -10.41 20.18 0.13
C TYR A 251 -9.25 19.53 0.90
N TYR A 252 -9.24 19.70 2.22
CA TYR A 252 -8.16 19.24 3.09
C TYR A 252 -8.73 18.41 4.25
N GLN A 253 -8.21 17.18 4.38
CA GLN A 253 -8.62 16.25 5.43
C GLN A 253 -8.31 16.73 6.84
N THR A 254 -7.30 17.61 6.97
CA THR A 254 -6.94 18.23 8.25
C THR A 254 -6.76 19.73 8.09
N LEU A 255 -7.15 20.48 9.09
CA LEU A 255 -6.94 21.93 9.11
C LEU A 255 -5.45 22.30 9.00
N ALA A 256 -4.56 21.51 9.63
CA ALA A 256 -3.12 21.73 9.52
C ALA A 256 -2.60 21.64 8.07
N LYS A 257 -3.11 20.70 7.27
CA LYS A 257 -2.77 20.61 5.83
C LYS A 257 -3.31 21.79 5.04
N ALA A 258 -4.49 22.32 5.39
CA ALA A 258 -5.00 23.54 4.74
C ALA A 258 -4.06 24.72 5.00
N PHE A 259 -3.58 24.91 6.22
CA PHE A 259 -2.60 25.95 6.54
C PHE A 259 -1.28 25.80 5.80
N GLN A 260 -0.76 24.56 5.68
CA GLN A 260 0.50 24.30 4.95
C GLN A 260 0.41 24.59 3.45
N ASN A 261 -0.79 24.55 2.87
CA ASN A 261 -1.03 24.75 1.45
C ASN A 261 -1.71 26.11 1.16
N ALA A 262 -1.93 26.92 2.16
CA ALA A 262 -2.47 28.27 1.98
C ALA A 262 -1.38 29.20 1.41
N TRP A 263 -1.81 30.10 0.56
CA TRP A 263 -0.96 31.15 -0.04
C TRP A 263 -1.47 32.54 0.38
N ASP A 264 -0.68 33.57 0.10
CA ASP A 264 -1.01 34.94 0.49
C ASP A 264 -2.38 35.39 -0.07
N GLY A 265 -3.24 35.89 0.80
CA GLY A 265 -4.61 36.32 0.49
C GLY A 265 -5.64 35.16 0.45
N SER A 266 -5.26 33.91 0.69
CA SER A 266 -6.23 32.80 0.66
C SER A 266 -7.17 32.82 1.87
N THR A 267 -8.39 32.28 1.66
CA THR A 267 -9.35 32.01 2.72
C THR A 267 -9.48 30.52 2.96
N ILE A 268 -9.18 30.10 4.18
CA ILE A 268 -9.44 28.73 4.68
C ILE A 268 -10.82 28.73 5.33
N THR A 269 -11.76 27.96 4.80
CA THR A 269 -13.11 27.80 5.36
C THR A 269 -13.24 26.47 6.06
N LEU A 270 -13.68 26.45 7.32
CA LEU A 270 -13.98 25.21 8.04
C LEU A 270 -15.24 24.55 7.47
N MET A 271 -15.18 23.22 7.35
CA MET A 271 -16.29 22.40 6.88
C MET A 271 -17.00 21.66 8.02
N ARG A 272 -16.32 21.41 9.12
CA ARG A 272 -16.83 20.77 10.35
C ARG A 272 -16.13 21.30 11.59
N ASP A 273 -16.62 20.94 12.78
CA ASP A 273 -15.90 21.17 14.02
C ASP A 273 -14.61 20.36 14.04
N VAL A 274 -13.53 20.97 14.51
CA VAL A 274 -12.17 20.40 14.47
C VAL A 274 -11.58 20.38 15.87
N ASN A 275 -11.07 19.21 16.27
CA ASN A 275 -10.22 19.09 17.45
C ASN A 275 -8.75 18.99 17.00
N LEU A 276 -7.94 20.00 17.32
CA LEU A 276 -6.55 20.08 16.90
C LEU A 276 -5.63 19.45 17.94
N ASN A 277 -4.90 18.42 17.50
CA ASN A 277 -3.73 17.91 18.21
C ASN A 277 -2.47 18.52 17.57
N GLY A 278 -2.03 19.66 18.11
CA GLY A 278 -0.86 20.38 17.62
C GLY A 278 -1.15 21.80 17.14
N SER A 279 -0.17 22.47 16.54
CA SER A 279 -0.27 23.84 16.10
C SER A 279 -0.37 23.99 14.58
N CYS A 280 -1.15 24.97 14.12
CA CYS A 280 -1.13 25.46 12.75
C CYS A 280 -0.26 26.72 12.71
N SER A 281 0.58 26.88 11.69
CA SER A 281 1.38 28.09 11.46
C SER A 281 1.10 28.63 10.06
N ALA A 282 0.99 29.95 9.98
CA ALA A 282 0.91 30.69 8.72
C ALA A 282 2.14 31.58 8.57
N SER A 283 2.78 31.54 7.42
CA SER A 283 3.83 32.47 7.00
C SER A 283 3.29 33.65 6.18
N ASP A 284 2.09 33.52 5.65
CA ASP A 284 1.45 34.46 4.74
C ASP A 284 0.18 35.07 5.36
N THR A 285 -0.33 36.12 4.72
CA THR A 285 -1.61 36.73 5.11
C THR A 285 -2.75 35.79 4.66
N ILE A 286 -3.40 35.13 5.60
CA ILE A 286 -4.54 34.26 5.33
C ILE A 286 -5.76 34.69 6.13
N THR A 287 -6.94 34.37 5.63
CA THR A 287 -8.20 34.50 6.33
C THR A 287 -8.67 33.11 6.79
N LEU A 288 -9.01 32.94 8.05
CA LEU A 288 -9.67 31.73 8.55
C LEU A 288 -11.15 32.05 8.78
N ASP A 289 -12.01 31.45 7.94
CA ASP A 289 -13.45 31.52 8.08
C ASP A 289 -13.96 30.28 8.84
N LEU A 290 -14.43 30.48 10.05
CA LEU A 290 -14.97 29.38 10.87
C LEU A 290 -16.31 28.86 10.32
N HIS A 291 -17.00 29.62 9.52
CA HIS A 291 -18.27 29.21 8.89
C HIS A 291 -19.27 28.58 9.89
N GLY A 292 -19.35 29.14 11.10
CA GLY A 292 -20.20 28.63 12.20
C GLY A 292 -19.69 27.35 12.86
N LYS A 293 -18.45 26.92 12.60
CA LYS A 293 -17.81 25.75 13.20
C LYS A 293 -16.86 26.17 14.33
N THR A 294 -16.45 25.20 15.11
CA THR A 294 -15.62 25.37 16.30
C THR A 294 -14.27 24.68 16.12
N ILE A 295 -13.21 25.35 16.58
CA ILE A 295 -11.90 24.72 16.75
C ILE A 295 -11.67 24.55 18.26
N THR A 296 -11.38 23.31 18.68
CA THR A 296 -10.93 22.99 20.04
C THR A 296 -9.48 22.52 20.00
N SER A 297 -8.69 22.90 21.01
CA SER A 297 -7.30 22.45 21.17
C SER A 297 -6.94 22.47 22.64
N GLU A 298 -6.12 21.51 23.09
CA GLU A 298 -5.56 21.49 24.44
C GLU A 298 -4.36 22.44 24.60
N ASP A 299 -3.72 22.81 23.47
CA ASP A 299 -2.54 23.68 23.41
C ASP A 299 -2.76 24.94 22.55
N LYS A 300 -1.74 25.82 22.47
CA LYS A 300 -1.73 26.93 21.52
C LYS A 300 -1.77 26.40 20.09
N PHE A 301 -2.82 26.71 19.35
CA PHE A 301 -3.02 26.14 18.01
C PHE A 301 -2.65 27.06 16.84
N PHE A 302 -2.45 28.36 17.10
CA PHE A 302 -2.00 29.29 16.04
C PHE A 302 -0.66 29.91 16.36
N ASN A 303 0.28 29.80 15.44
CA ASN A 303 1.51 30.60 15.39
C ASN A 303 1.42 31.53 14.17
N VAL A 304 1.31 32.82 14.42
CA VAL A 304 1.42 33.84 13.37
C VAL A 304 2.82 34.40 13.45
N ASN A 305 3.66 34.02 12.49
CA ASN A 305 5.02 34.55 12.38
C ASN A 305 5.02 35.68 11.36
N LYS A 306 5.47 36.86 11.78
CA LYS A 306 5.74 37.97 10.88
C LYS A 306 7.10 37.74 10.26
N ASN A 307 7.18 37.58 8.94
CA ASN A 307 8.43 37.71 8.18
C ASN A 307 8.86 39.15 8.09
#